data_7a2ef4c5b4d117dcaa64e547e8eb6655
#
_entry.id   7a2ef4c5b4d117dcaa64e547e8eb6655
#
_cell.length_a   1.000
_cell.length_b   1.000
_cell.length_c   1.000
_cell.angle_alpha   90.00
_cell.angle_beta   90.00
_cell.angle_gamma   90.00
#
_symmetry.space_group_name_H-M   'P 1'
#
loop_
_entity.id
_entity.type
_entity.pdbx_description
1 polymer ?
#
loop_
_entity_poly.entity_id
_entity_poly.type
_entity_poly.pdbx_seq_one_letter_code
_entity_poly.pdbx_strand_id
1 'polypeptide(L)'
;MNYRMDIQYDGTRYGGWQKQKDTDNTIQGKIEDVLGRMCKNPVPIQGAGRTDAGVHARGQVANVFLDTDKTCEEICSYLNQYLPEDIEITRVTKVEERFHSRLNAKEKVYQYRVVTGVHKNVFERKYQCPLHENLDVDAMKKAAGYLEGTHDFKSFCSNKKMKKSSVRTIFRIEIEDAGQEVKLTFTGNGFLYNMVRILAGTLIEVGRGDRRPEEMPCILEGCDRSLAGFTAPARGLTLLEVRY
;
A
#
# COMPACT_ATOMS: atom_id res chain seq x y z
N MET A 1 -11.69 -15.78 -20.28
CA MET A 1 -10.48 -14.98 -20.60
C MET A 1 -10.00 -14.25 -19.36
N ASN A 2 -8.70 -14.06 -19.18
CA ASN A 2 -8.10 -13.35 -18.06
C ASN A 2 -7.93 -11.86 -18.39
N TYR A 3 -8.36 -10.97 -17.49
CA TYR A 3 -8.27 -9.53 -17.64
C TYR A 3 -7.50 -8.94 -16.46
N ARG A 4 -6.61 -7.98 -16.73
CA ARG A 4 -5.96 -7.12 -15.76
C ARG A 4 -6.75 -5.83 -15.64
N MET A 5 -6.97 -5.39 -14.42
CA MET A 5 -7.56 -4.10 -14.06
C MET A 5 -6.53 -3.28 -13.31
N ASP A 6 -6.25 -2.07 -13.78
CA ASP A 6 -5.50 -1.06 -13.04
C ASP A 6 -6.52 -0.20 -12.27
N ILE A 7 -6.28 0.03 -10.97
CA ILE A 7 -7.30 0.50 -10.03
C ILE A 7 -6.72 1.59 -9.15
N GLN A 8 -7.48 2.68 -8.97
CA GLN A 8 -7.19 3.69 -7.95
C GLN A 8 -8.35 3.83 -6.97
N TYR A 9 -8.05 4.19 -5.71
CA TYR A 9 -9.08 4.42 -4.70
C TYR A 9 -8.62 5.29 -3.53
N ASP A 10 -9.56 6.07 -2.99
CA ASP A 10 -9.50 6.66 -1.65
C ASP A 10 -9.95 5.62 -0.62
N GLY A 11 -9.01 5.07 0.14
CA GLY A 11 -9.28 4.02 1.13
C GLY A 11 -9.94 4.48 2.42
N THR A 12 -10.17 5.80 2.61
CA THR A 12 -10.60 6.40 3.88
C THR A 12 -11.81 5.72 4.50
N ARG A 13 -12.80 5.35 3.70
CA ARG A 13 -14.08 4.79 4.17
C ARG A 13 -14.11 3.26 4.20
N TYR A 14 -13.04 2.58 3.80
CA TYR A 14 -13.04 1.14 3.57
C TYR A 14 -12.28 0.37 4.65
N GLY A 15 -12.75 -0.83 4.96
CA GLY A 15 -12.07 -1.81 5.83
C GLY A 15 -10.81 -2.43 5.20
N GLY A 16 -10.27 -1.78 4.14
CA GLY A 16 -9.11 -2.19 3.37
C GLY A 16 -9.49 -2.86 2.04
N TRP A 17 -8.48 -3.43 1.40
CA TRP A 17 -8.66 -4.11 0.12
C TRP A 17 -9.50 -5.39 0.24
N GLN A 18 -9.08 -6.31 1.12
CA GLN A 18 -9.58 -7.69 1.14
C GLN A 18 -11.02 -7.80 1.61
N LYS A 19 -11.85 -8.50 0.85
CA LYS A 19 -13.22 -8.89 1.25
C LYS A 19 -13.19 -9.62 2.60
N GLN A 20 -14.10 -9.25 3.49
CA GLN A 20 -14.25 -9.78 4.85
C GLN A 20 -15.64 -10.38 5.04
N LYS A 21 -15.79 -11.24 6.03
CA LYS A 21 -17.09 -11.89 6.31
C LYS A 21 -18.07 -10.94 7.00
N ASP A 22 -17.54 -10.02 7.79
CA ASP A 22 -18.33 -9.18 8.70
C ASP A 22 -18.66 -7.81 8.11
N THR A 23 -18.17 -7.49 6.91
CA THR A 23 -18.41 -6.21 6.24
C THR A 23 -18.29 -6.32 4.72
N ASP A 24 -19.23 -5.71 4.02
CA ASP A 24 -19.19 -5.54 2.56
C ASP A 24 -18.42 -4.27 2.15
N ASN A 25 -17.95 -3.49 3.14
CA ASN A 25 -17.30 -2.22 2.91
C ASN A 25 -15.78 -2.37 2.68
N THR A 26 -15.41 -3.13 1.65
CA THR A 26 -14.04 -3.35 1.20
C THR A 26 -13.91 -3.06 -0.29
N ILE A 27 -12.72 -2.64 -0.75
CA ILE A 27 -12.48 -2.32 -2.18
C ILE A 27 -12.77 -3.54 -3.05
N GLN A 28 -12.22 -4.71 -2.69
CA GLN A 28 -12.46 -5.96 -3.40
C GLN A 28 -13.96 -6.30 -3.45
N GLY A 29 -14.66 -6.16 -2.34
CA GLY A 29 -16.09 -6.45 -2.27
C GLY A 29 -16.93 -5.59 -3.21
N LYS A 30 -16.64 -4.27 -3.27
CA LYS A 30 -17.35 -3.35 -4.18
C LYS A 30 -17.11 -3.69 -5.64
N ILE A 31 -15.88 -4.02 -6.03
CA ILE A 31 -15.57 -4.39 -7.42
C ILE A 31 -16.21 -5.73 -7.78
N GLU A 32 -16.13 -6.74 -6.91
CA GLU A 32 -16.74 -8.06 -7.12
C GLU A 32 -18.27 -7.97 -7.23
N ASP A 33 -18.92 -7.09 -6.46
CA ASP A 33 -20.37 -6.87 -6.53
C ASP A 33 -20.79 -6.28 -7.89
N VAL A 34 -20.07 -5.30 -8.40
CA VAL A 34 -20.36 -4.70 -9.71
C VAL A 34 -20.09 -5.70 -10.84
N LEU A 35 -18.98 -6.44 -10.78
CA LEU A 35 -18.69 -7.52 -11.75
C LEU A 35 -19.75 -8.61 -11.70
N GLY A 36 -20.18 -9.00 -10.50
CA GLY A 36 -21.23 -10.01 -10.32
C GLY A 36 -22.56 -9.61 -10.95
N ARG A 37 -22.93 -8.33 -10.87
CA ARG A 37 -24.12 -7.78 -11.56
C ARG A 37 -23.95 -7.79 -13.08
N MET A 38 -22.77 -7.44 -13.58
CA MET A 38 -22.45 -7.47 -15.01
C MET A 38 -22.54 -8.88 -15.60
N CYS A 39 -21.97 -9.87 -14.90
CA CYS A 39 -21.86 -11.25 -15.38
C CYS A 39 -23.02 -12.13 -14.93
N LYS A 40 -23.94 -11.64 -14.07
CA LYS A 40 -25.04 -12.40 -13.41
C LYS A 40 -24.57 -13.61 -12.61
N ASN A 41 -23.32 -13.64 -12.21
CA ASN A 41 -22.68 -14.70 -11.41
C ASN A 41 -21.61 -14.08 -10.52
N PRO A 42 -21.29 -14.67 -9.34
CA PRO A 42 -20.17 -14.22 -8.52
C PRO A 42 -18.84 -14.27 -9.29
N VAL A 43 -18.11 -13.20 -9.26
CA VAL A 43 -16.83 -13.05 -9.98
C VAL A 43 -15.73 -12.65 -8.99
N PRO A 44 -14.91 -13.59 -8.50
CA PRO A 44 -13.80 -13.28 -7.60
C PRO A 44 -12.66 -12.59 -8.35
N ILE A 45 -12.07 -11.58 -7.71
CA ILE A 45 -10.87 -10.91 -8.24
C ILE A 45 -9.64 -11.22 -7.40
N GLN A 46 -8.46 -11.14 -8.01
CA GLN A 46 -7.18 -11.41 -7.37
C GLN A 46 -6.33 -10.13 -7.39
N GLY A 47 -6.17 -9.46 -6.23
CA GLY A 47 -5.37 -8.25 -6.13
C GLY A 47 -3.88 -8.53 -6.00
N ALA A 48 -3.02 -7.62 -6.52
CA ALA A 48 -1.56 -7.70 -6.43
C ALA A 48 -1.07 -7.64 -4.98
N GLY A 49 -1.78 -6.95 -4.12
CA GLY A 49 -1.50 -6.88 -2.69
C GLY A 49 -2.71 -6.43 -1.91
N ARG A 50 -2.66 -6.67 -0.60
CA ARG A 50 -3.65 -6.14 0.34
C ARG A 50 -3.17 -4.78 0.82
N THR A 51 -4.10 -3.84 0.92
CA THR A 51 -3.92 -2.60 1.67
C THR A 51 -4.78 -2.65 2.93
N ASP A 52 -4.30 -2.05 4.00
CA ASP A 52 -5.01 -2.00 5.27
C ASP A 52 -6.19 -1.02 5.21
N ALA A 53 -7.06 -1.05 6.21
CA ALA A 53 -8.13 -0.07 6.37
C ALA A 53 -7.57 1.35 6.35
N GLY A 54 -8.18 2.24 5.56
CA GLY A 54 -7.78 3.63 5.42
C GLY A 54 -6.55 3.89 4.54
N VAL A 55 -5.93 2.87 3.95
CA VAL A 55 -4.80 3.00 3.01
C VAL A 55 -5.33 3.20 1.59
N HIS A 56 -4.70 4.11 0.84
CA HIS A 56 -5.06 4.48 -0.52
C HIS A 56 -4.26 3.72 -1.57
N ALA A 57 -4.70 3.80 -2.82
CA ALA A 57 -3.92 3.36 -3.97
C ALA A 57 -4.15 4.26 -5.19
N ARG A 58 -3.07 4.51 -5.94
CA ARG A 58 -3.08 5.10 -7.27
C ARG A 58 -2.79 4.08 -8.36
N GLY A 59 -2.19 2.94 -7.99
CA GLY A 59 -1.76 1.91 -8.94
C GLY A 59 -1.92 0.50 -8.36
N GLN A 60 -3.07 0.18 -7.76
CA GLN A 60 -3.41 -1.20 -7.43
C GLN A 60 -3.71 -1.97 -8.72
N VAL A 61 -3.34 -3.24 -8.75
CA VAL A 61 -3.65 -4.13 -9.88
C VAL A 61 -4.43 -5.34 -9.38
N ALA A 62 -5.45 -5.72 -10.13
CA ALA A 62 -6.14 -6.99 -9.94
C ALA A 62 -6.30 -7.71 -11.26
N ASN A 63 -6.40 -9.05 -11.22
CA ASN A 63 -6.84 -9.82 -12.37
C ASN A 63 -8.14 -10.56 -12.08
N VAL A 64 -8.88 -10.83 -13.15
CA VAL A 64 -10.18 -11.47 -13.11
C VAL A 64 -10.40 -12.32 -14.35
N PHE A 65 -11.06 -13.48 -14.16
CA PHE A 65 -11.51 -14.31 -15.28
C PHE A 65 -12.96 -13.97 -15.60
N LEU A 66 -13.21 -13.49 -16.83
CA LEU A 66 -14.56 -13.17 -17.31
C LEU A 66 -14.90 -14.00 -18.53
N ASP A 67 -16.14 -14.44 -18.55
CA ASP A 67 -16.80 -14.97 -19.75
C ASP A 67 -17.78 -13.89 -20.23
N THR A 68 -17.39 -13.12 -21.24
CA THR A 68 -18.13 -11.97 -21.74
C THR A 68 -17.68 -11.61 -23.15
N ASP A 69 -18.62 -11.12 -23.95
CA ASP A 69 -18.37 -10.56 -25.29
C ASP A 69 -18.01 -9.07 -25.25
N LYS A 70 -18.02 -8.44 -24.06
CA LYS A 70 -17.70 -7.02 -23.89
C LYS A 70 -16.23 -6.74 -24.18
N THR A 71 -15.98 -5.59 -24.80
CA THR A 71 -14.62 -5.06 -24.97
C THR A 71 -14.03 -4.61 -23.63
N CYS A 72 -12.71 -4.40 -23.57
CA CYS A 72 -12.05 -3.88 -22.38
C CYS A 72 -12.59 -2.51 -21.97
N GLU A 73 -12.91 -1.66 -22.95
CA GLU A 73 -13.48 -0.31 -22.78
C GLU A 73 -14.90 -0.39 -22.20
N GLU A 74 -15.73 -1.31 -22.69
CA GLU A 74 -17.09 -1.52 -22.18
C GLU A 74 -17.08 -2.06 -20.74
N ILE A 75 -16.15 -2.97 -20.41
CA ILE A 75 -15.97 -3.47 -19.04
C ILE A 75 -15.55 -2.31 -18.12
N CYS A 76 -14.56 -1.52 -18.53
CA CYS A 76 -14.07 -0.37 -17.78
C CYS A 76 -15.19 0.65 -17.53
N SER A 77 -15.92 1.01 -18.58
CA SER A 77 -17.03 1.98 -18.52
C SER A 77 -18.16 1.47 -17.61
N TYR A 78 -18.53 0.20 -17.73
CA TYR A 78 -19.55 -0.40 -16.87
C TYR A 78 -19.13 -0.37 -15.40
N LEU A 79 -17.88 -0.76 -15.10
CA LEU A 79 -17.38 -0.74 -13.72
C LEU A 79 -17.45 0.69 -13.14
N ASN A 80 -16.94 1.67 -13.84
CA ASN A 80 -16.91 3.06 -13.37
C ASN A 80 -18.29 3.70 -13.28
N GLN A 81 -19.27 3.23 -14.05
CA GLN A 81 -20.65 3.69 -13.95
C GLN A 81 -21.32 3.27 -12.64
N TYR A 82 -20.95 2.12 -12.08
CA TYR A 82 -21.64 1.55 -10.92
C TYR A 82 -20.78 1.46 -9.64
N LEU A 83 -19.47 1.71 -9.75
CA LEU A 83 -18.59 1.81 -8.58
C LEU A 83 -18.85 3.11 -7.82
N PRO A 84 -18.60 3.14 -6.49
CA PRO A 84 -18.57 4.39 -5.73
C PRO A 84 -17.52 5.35 -6.31
N GLU A 85 -17.76 6.66 -6.16
CA GLU A 85 -16.89 7.74 -6.68
C GLU A 85 -15.43 7.73 -6.20
N ASP A 86 -15.17 7.00 -5.11
CA ASP A 86 -13.85 6.85 -4.49
C ASP A 86 -13.13 5.55 -4.92
N ILE A 87 -13.65 4.83 -5.91
CA ILE A 87 -13.01 3.69 -6.57
C ILE A 87 -13.13 3.85 -8.09
N GLU A 88 -12.00 3.81 -8.79
CA GLU A 88 -11.96 3.89 -10.25
C GLU A 88 -11.12 2.77 -10.85
N ILE A 89 -11.61 2.18 -11.93
CA ILE A 89 -10.85 1.32 -12.81
C ILE A 89 -10.26 2.19 -13.92
N THR A 90 -8.97 2.46 -13.85
CA THR A 90 -8.31 3.35 -14.81
C THR A 90 -8.07 2.69 -16.15
N ARG A 91 -7.94 1.35 -16.14
CA ARG A 91 -7.73 0.57 -17.37
C ARG A 91 -8.11 -0.90 -17.17
N VAL A 92 -8.64 -1.50 -18.23
CA VAL A 92 -8.82 -2.96 -18.36
C VAL A 92 -8.03 -3.44 -19.58
N THR A 93 -7.28 -4.53 -19.46
CA THR A 93 -6.53 -5.14 -20.57
C THR A 93 -6.66 -6.65 -20.55
N LYS A 94 -6.75 -7.30 -21.71
CA LYS A 94 -6.62 -8.75 -21.82
C LYS A 94 -5.18 -9.15 -21.54
N VAL A 95 -4.98 -10.22 -20.78
CA VAL A 95 -3.68 -10.75 -20.42
C VAL A 95 -3.63 -12.26 -20.65
N GLU A 96 -2.42 -12.82 -20.63
CA GLU A 96 -2.25 -14.26 -20.73
C GLU A 96 -3.01 -14.99 -19.61
N GLU A 97 -3.54 -16.18 -19.89
CA GLU A 97 -4.34 -16.94 -18.90
C GLU A 97 -3.58 -17.23 -17.60
N ARG A 98 -2.26 -17.47 -17.70
CA ARG A 98 -1.38 -17.69 -16.54
C ARG A 98 -1.04 -16.44 -15.73
N PHE A 99 -1.39 -15.24 -16.23
CA PHE A 99 -1.09 -14.01 -15.50
C PHE A 99 -1.81 -13.99 -14.16
N HIS A 100 -1.06 -13.70 -13.09
CA HIS A 100 -1.57 -13.56 -11.74
C HIS A 100 -1.02 -12.28 -11.11
N SER A 101 -1.90 -11.32 -10.83
CA SER A 101 -1.54 -9.98 -10.35
C SER A 101 -0.59 -9.99 -9.13
N ARG A 102 -0.71 -10.98 -8.23
CA ARG A 102 0.15 -11.07 -7.05
C ARG A 102 1.46 -11.81 -7.30
N LEU A 103 1.41 -12.94 -8.02
CA LEU A 103 2.56 -13.84 -8.16
C LEU A 103 3.57 -13.34 -9.19
N ASN A 104 3.11 -12.63 -10.22
CA ASN A 104 3.97 -12.05 -11.24
C ASN A 104 4.49 -10.66 -10.91
N ALA A 105 4.01 -10.04 -9.81
CA ALA A 105 4.50 -8.74 -9.38
C ALA A 105 5.97 -8.84 -8.94
N LYS A 106 6.83 -8.02 -9.54
CA LYS A 106 8.27 -7.92 -9.24
C LYS A 106 8.54 -6.86 -8.19
N GLU A 107 7.87 -5.71 -8.32
CA GLU A 107 8.06 -4.58 -7.43
C GLU A 107 6.73 -3.94 -7.02
N LYS A 108 6.74 -3.32 -5.85
CA LYS A 108 5.67 -2.45 -5.35
C LYS A 108 6.26 -1.17 -4.83
N VAL A 109 5.64 -0.07 -5.19
CA VAL A 109 6.04 1.27 -4.76
C VAL A 109 4.96 1.83 -3.86
N TYR A 110 5.34 2.13 -2.62
CA TYR A 110 4.49 2.81 -1.65
C TYR A 110 5.06 4.17 -1.30
N GLN A 111 4.20 5.14 -1.07
CA GLN A 111 4.59 6.44 -0.55
C GLN A 111 3.85 6.73 0.75
N TYR A 112 4.58 7.19 1.76
CA TYR A 112 4.04 7.72 2.99
C TYR A 112 4.29 9.23 3.05
N ARG A 113 3.22 10.01 3.26
CA ARG A 113 3.27 11.48 3.26
C ARG A 113 3.04 12.01 4.68
N VAL A 114 3.97 12.84 5.12
CA VAL A 114 3.95 13.50 6.44
C VAL A 114 3.92 15.01 6.23
N VAL A 115 3.03 15.70 6.93
CA VAL A 115 3.01 17.17 6.97
C VAL A 115 3.51 17.63 8.31
N THR A 116 4.53 18.49 8.29
CA THR A 116 5.17 19.07 9.48
C THR A 116 4.66 20.49 9.73
N GLY A 117 4.79 20.95 10.98
CA GLY A 117 4.43 22.30 11.38
C GLY A 117 2.93 22.49 11.64
N VAL A 118 2.53 23.77 11.79
CA VAL A 118 1.16 24.15 12.23
C VAL A 118 0.17 24.32 11.10
N HIS A 119 0.64 24.51 9.87
CA HIS A 119 -0.26 24.69 8.72
C HIS A 119 -0.79 23.34 8.23
N LYS A 120 -2.12 23.28 8.01
CA LYS A 120 -2.80 22.08 7.51
C LYS A 120 -3.43 22.36 6.16
N ASN A 121 -3.12 21.54 5.16
CA ASN A 121 -3.89 21.54 3.92
C ASN A 121 -5.16 20.71 4.14
N VAL A 122 -6.29 21.38 4.31
CA VAL A 122 -7.59 20.71 4.59
C VAL A 122 -8.06 19.83 3.44
N PHE A 123 -7.65 20.12 2.19
CA PHE A 123 -8.01 19.31 1.03
C PHE A 123 -7.21 18.00 0.97
N GLU A 124 -5.95 18.02 1.44
CA GLU A 124 -5.07 16.86 1.46
C GLU A 124 -5.13 16.06 2.79
N ARG A 125 -5.93 16.48 3.77
CA ARG A 125 -5.98 15.91 5.13
C ARG A 125 -6.24 14.41 5.19
N LYS A 126 -6.86 13.85 4.16
CA LYS A 126 -7.13 12.41 4.04
C LYS A 126 -5.91 11.61 3.58
N TYR A 127 -4.93 12.26 2.95
CA TYR A 127 -3.80 11.63 2.24
C TYR A 127 -2.45 11.92 2.89
N GLN A 128 -2.45 12.55 4.05
CA GLN A 128 -1.24 12.97 4.77
C GLN A 128 -1.37 12.68 6.27
N CYS A 129 -0.24 12.37 6.91
CA CYS A 129 -0.12 12.26 8.35
C CYS A 129 0.38 13.58 8.93
N PRO A 130 -0.42 14.33 9.70
CA PRO A 130 0.06 15.55 10.33
C PRO A 130 1.00 15.22 11.50
N LEU A 131 2.11 15.92 11.56
CA LEU A 131 3.02 16.03 12.68
C LEU A 131 3.21 17.50 13.02
N HIS A 132 3.34 17.81 14.31
CA HIS A 132 3.57 19.19 14.75
C HIS A 132 5.06 19.54 14.82
N GLU A 133 5.92 18.52 14.90
CA GLU A 133 7.36 18.65 15.03
C GLU A 133 8.03 18.72 13.66
N ASN A 134 9.18 19.38 13.60
CA ASN A 134 10.08 19.28 12.47
C ASN A 134 10.84 17.96 12.51
N LEU A 135 11.21 17.47 11.34
CA LEU A 135 11.94 16.21 11.19
C LEU A 135 13.36 16.48 10.70
N ASP A 136 14.34 15.84 11.32
CA ASP A 136 15.71 15.74 10.79
C ASP A 136 15.72 14.72 9.63
N VAL A 137 15.54 15.25 8.41
CA VAL A 137 15.46 14.45 7.18
C VAL A 137 16.81 13.77 6.87
N ASP A 138 17.93 14.36 7.23
CA ASP A 138 19.25 13.74 6.98
C ASP A 138 19.48 12.54 7.90
N ALA A 139 19.09 12.64 9.17
CA ALA A 139 19.09 11.49 10.07
C ALA A 139 18.15 10.39 9.56
N MET A 140 16.95 10.73 9.05
CA MET A 140 16.02 9.78 8.43
C MET A 140 16.63 9.07 7.22
N LYS A 141 17.29 9.80 6.30
CA LYS A 141 17.98 9.23 5.14
C LYS A 141 19.08 8.25 5.54
N LYS A 142 19.86 8.60 6.57
CA LYS A 142 20.90 7.73 7.11
C LYS A 142 20.29 6.42 7.66
N ALA A 143 19.19 6.51 8.42
CA ALA A 143 18.47 5.36 8.91
C ALA A 143 17.89 4.50 7.79
N ALA A 144 17.32 5.13 6.76
CA ALA A 144 16.77 4.45 5.58
C ALA A 144 17.82 3.59 4.86
N GLY A 145 19.06 4.07 4.75
CA GLY A 145 20.16 3.33 4.13
C GLY A 145 20.43 1.97 4.80
N TYR A 146 20.25 1.85 6.11
CA TYR A 146 20.40 0.55 6.81
C TYR A 146 19.24 -0.42 6.54
N LEU A 147 18.10 0.07 6.08
CA LEU A 147 16.90 -0.73 5.82
C LEU A 147 16.82 -1.22 4.37
N GLU A 148 17.65 -0.68 3.48
CA GLU A 148 17.76 -1.14 2.10
C GLU A 148 18.48 -2.48 2.03
N GLY A 149 18.15 -3.30 1.03
CA GLY A 149 18.69 -4.64 0.85
C GLY A 149 17.72 -5.74 1.27
N THR A 150 18.27 -6.95 1.41
CA THR A 150 17.51 -8.15 1.78
C THR A 150 17.71 -8.46 3.27
N HIS A 151 16.65 -8.34 4.05
CA HIS A 151 16.66 -8.54 5.49
C HIS A 151 15.47 -9.36 5.98
N ASP A 152 15.55 -9.88 7.19
CA ASP A 152 14.38 -10.36 7.92
C ASP A 152 13.65 -9.17 8.56
N PHE A 153 12.51 -8.79 7.97
CA PHE A 153 11.68 -7.68 8.44
C PHE A 153 10.64 -8.08 9.49
N LYS A 154 10.90 -9.13 10.26
CA LYS A 154 9.98 -9.59 11.31
C LYS A 154 9.67 -8.50 12.33
N SER A 155 10.64 -7.68 12.73
CA SER A 155 10.43 -6.51 13.61
C SER A 155 9.47 -5.47 13.02
N PHE A 156 9.36 -5.41 11.70
CA PHE A 156 8.47 -4.50 10.97
C PHE A 156 7.16 -5.17 10.54
N CYS A 157 6.72 -6.22 11.23
CA CYS A 157 5.51 -6.97 10.90
C CYS A 157 4.56 -7.07 12.10
N SER A 158 3.28 -6.68 11.91
CA SER A 158 2.27 -6.81 12.97
C SER A 158 1.69 -8.22 13.10
N ASN A 159 2.01 -9.16 12.21
CA ASN A 159 1.50 -10.52 12.28
C ASN A 159 2.39 -11.42 13.14
N LYS A 160 2.05 -11.55 14.42
CA LYS A 160 2.77 -12.41 15.39
C LYS A 160 2.76 -13.91 15.03
N LYS A 161 1.76 -14.38 14.29
CA LYS A 161 1.55 -15.81 13.93
C LYS A 161 1.94 -16.11 12.48
N MET A 162 2.85 -15.35 11.91
CA MET A 162 3.24 -15.53 10.50
C MET A 162 3.96 -16.88 10.30
N LYS A 163 3.41 -17.69 9.38
CA LYS A 163 3.98 -18.99 8.98
C LYS A 163 4.91 -18.92 7.76
N LYS A 164 4.84 -17.82 6.99
CA LYS A 164 5.66 -17.60 5.78
C LYS A 164 6.91 -16.80 6.12
N SER A 165 7.92 -16.87 5.26
CA SER A 165 9.15 -16.09 5.42
C SER A 165 8.86 -14.59 5.58
N SER A 166 9.55 -13.96 6.53
CA SER A 166 9.58 -12.52 6.77
C SER A 166 10.68 -11.79 5.99
N VAL A 167 11.52 -12.55 5.29
CA VAL A 167 12.58 -11.98 4.46
C VAL A 167 11.97 -11.24 3.27
N ARG A 168 12.36 -9.98 3.09
CA ARG A 168 11.99 -9.12 1.96
C ARG A 168 13.21 -8.37 1.46
N THR A 169 13.11 -7.87 0.23
CA THR A 169 14.12 -6.98 -0.34
C THR A 169 13.48 -5.61 -0.53
N ILE A 170 14.02 -4.61 0.16
CA ILE A 170 13.75 -3.21 -0.12
C ILE A 170 14.84 -2.75 -1.09
N PHE A 171 14.44 -2.39 -2.30
CA PHE A 171 15.37 -1.94 -3.34
C PHE A 171 15.82 -0.51 -3.09
N ARG A 172 14.92 0.33 -2.56
CA ARG A 172 15.19 1.75 -2.33
C ARG A 172 14.19 2.36 -1.35
N ILE A 173 14.69 3.29 -0.52
CA ILE A 173 13.89 4.20 0.31
C ILE A 173 14.31 5.64 -0.02
N GLU A 174 13.44 6.38 -0.67
CA GLU A 174 13.67 7.79 -1.00
C GLU A 174 12.95 8.67 0.01
N ILE A 175 13.64 9.68 0.55
CA ILE A 175 13.06 10.65 1.46
C ILE A 175 13.27 12.05 0.87
N GLU A 176 12.16 12.67 0.49
CA GLU A 176 12.09 14.00 -0.10
C GLU A 176 11.56 15.00 0.94
N ASP A 177 12.32 16.05 1.19
CA ASP A 177 11.87 17.22 1.95
C ASP A 177 11.30 18.24 0.96
N ALA A 178 10.00 18.46 1.00
CA ALA A 178 9.29 19.47 0.21
C ALA A 178 8.82 20.64 1.09
N GLY A 179 9.61 21.00 2.09
CA GLY A 179 9.35 22.10 3.03
C GLY A 179 8.39 21.68 4.14
N GLN A 180 7.09 21.89 3.97
CA GLN A 180 6.08 21.47 4.97
C GLN A 180 5.64 20.01 4.80
N GLU A 181 6.12 19.31 3.80
CA GLU A 181 5.79 17.92 3.54
C GLU A 181 7.06 17.08 3.39
N VAL A 182 7.12 15.97 4.10
CA VAL A 182 8.16 14.95 3.92
C VAL A 182 7.51 13.72 3.30
N LYS A 183 8.05 13.26 2.16
CA LYS A 183 7.58 12.09 1.43
C LYS A 183 8.59 10.96 1.58
N LEU A 184 8.14 9.82 2.04
CA LEU A 184 8.92 8.59 2.15
C LEU A 184 8.42 7.58 1.11
N THR A 185 9.23 7.29 0.11
CA THR A 185 8.88 6.35 -0.97
C THR A 185 9.66 5.05 -0.82
N PHE A 186 8.95 3.94 -0.70
CA PHE A 186 9.50 2.60 -0.48
C PHE A 186 9.28 1.74 -1.71
N THR A 187 10.36 1.25 -2.32
CA THR A 187 10.32 0.31 -3.44
C THR A 187 10.89 -1.03 -2.98
N GLY A 188 10.14 -2.13 -3.18
CA GLY A 188 10.57 -3.46 -2.76
C GLY A 188 9.82 -4.59 -3.47
N ASN A 189 10.32 -5.82 -3.33
CA ASN A 189 9.72 -7.02 -3.93
C ASN A 189 8.37 -7.43 -3.29
N GLY A 190 8.06 -6.87 -2.13
CA GLY A 190 6.84 -7.12 -1.38
C GLY A 190 6.99 -6.64 0.06
N PHE A 191 5.85 -6.43 0.70
CA PHE A 191 5.80 -5.92 2.06
C PHE A 191 4.94 -6.82 2.96
N LEU A 192 5.32 -6.92 4.22
CA LEU A 192 4.58 -7.65 5.25
C LEU A 192 3.38 -6.81 5.75
N TYR A 193 2.57 -7.43 6.57
CA TYR A 193 1.43 -6.75 7.20
C TYR A 193 1.89 -5.56 8.04
N ASN A 194 1.38 -4.37 7.76
CA ASN A 194 1.74 -3.07 8.32
C ASN A 194 3.21 -2.64 8.09
N MET A 195 4.01 -3.37 7.33
CA MET A 195 5.46 -3.15 7.24
C MET A 195 5.83 -1.71 6.86
N VAL A 196 5.26 -1.17 5.78
CA VAL A 196 5.59 0.20 5.33
C VAL A 196 5.20 1.24 6.37
N ARG A 197 4.08 1.05 7.07
CA ARG A 197 3.64 1.96 8.13
C ARG A 197 4.54 1.91 9.36
N ILE A 198 5.07 0.72 9.70
CA ILE A 198 6.01 0.57 10.82
C ILE A 198 7.37 1.16 10.43
N LEU A 199 7.84 0.93 9.20
CA LEU A 199 9.04 1.58 8.66
C LEU A 199 8.92 3.10 8.72
N ALA A 200 7.81 3.65 8.22
CA ALA A 200 7.55 5.09 8.27
C ALA A 200 7.52 5.61 9.72
N GLY A 201 6.84 4.93 10.63
CA GLY A 201 6.79 5.31 12.05
C GLY A 201 8.17 5.28 12.70
N THR A 202 8.99 4.27 12.42
CA THR A 202 10.37 4.17 12.93
C THR A 202 11.25 5.29 12.39
N LEU A 203 11.15 5.60 11.09
CA LEU A 203 11.89 6.71 10.48
C LEU A 203 11.43 8.08 11.03
N ILE A 204 10.14 8.24 11.32
CA ILE A 204 9.62 9.44 11.99
C ILE A 204 10.22 9.60 13.40
N GLU A 205 10.34 8.52 14.19
CA GLU A 205 11.02 8.55 15.50
C GLU A 205 12.49 8.99 15.36
N VAL A 206 13.18 8.52 14.31
CA VAL A 206 14.54 9.00 14.00
C VAL A 206 14.54 10.49 13.68
N GLY A 207 13.63 10.95 12.81
CA GLY A 207 13.53 12.36 12.44
C GLY A 207 13.20 13.31 13.60
N ARG A 208 12.52 12.80 14.64
CA ARG A 208 12.25 13.52 15.90
C ARG A 208 13.44 13.53 16.86
N GLY A 209 14.45 12.69 16.63
CA GLY A 209 15.55 12.46 17.56
C GLY A 209 15.22 11.51 18.72
N ASP A 210 14.06 10.86 18.70
CA ASP A 210 13.66 9.84 19.69
C ASP A 210 14.48 8.56 19.55
N ARG A 211 15.14 8.38 18.38
CA ARG A 211 15.92 7.20 18.02
C ARG A 211 17.12 7.57 17.17
N ARG A 212 18.23 6.89 17.31
CA ARG A 212 19.42 7.12 16.49
C ARG A 212 19.34 6.28 15.20
N PRO A 213 19.88 6.79 14.06
CA PRO A 213 19.92 6.02 12.79
C PRO A 213 20.63 4.67 12.93
N GLU A 214 21.67 4.60 13.75
CA GLU A 214 22.51 3.40 13.98
C GLU A 214 21.80 2.27 14.72
N GLU A 215 20.59 2.50 15.21
CA GLU A 215 19.79 1.44 15.85
C GLU A 215 19.10 0.51 14.84
N MET A 216 19.01 0.92 13.55
CA MET A 216 18.29 0.12 12.54
C MET A 216 18.81 -1.31 12.38
N PRO A 217 20.15 -1.57 12.34
CA PRO A 217 20.66 -2.93 12.30
C PRO A 217 20.21 -3.78 13.50
N CYS A 218 20.27 -3.23 14.72
CA CYS A 218 19.84 -3.95 15.93
C CYS A 218 18.33 -4.28 15.89
N ILE A 219 17.49 -3.40 15.31
CA ILE A 219 16.07 -3.66 15.17
C ILE A 219 15.83 -4.81 14.16
N LEU A 220 16.56 -4.84 13.04
CA LEU A 220 16.48 -5.92 12.05
C LEU A 220 16.90 -7.26 12.64
N GLU A 221 18.07 -7.30 13.29
CA GLU A 221 18.65 -8.50 13.90
C GLU A 221 17.79 -9.04 15.06
N GLY A 222 17.15 -8.14 15.83
CA GLY A 222 16.35 -8.52 16.98
C GLY A 222 15.08 -9.29 16.67
N CYS A 223 14.57 -9.22 15.42
CA CYS A 223 13.38 -9.94 14.95
C CYS A 223 12.15 -9.81 15.87
N ASP A 224 12.05 -8.72 16.62
CA ASP A 224 10.97 -8.43 17.57
C ASP A 224 10.27 -7.12 17.21
N ARG A 225 8.92 -7.17 17.07
CA ARG A 225 8.07 -6.01 16.77
C ARG A 225 8.22 -4.89 17.81
N SER A 226 8.50 -5.19 19.06
CA SER A 226 8.63 -4.20 20.13
C SER A 226 9.84 -3.28 19.97
N LEU A 227 10.86 -3.71 19.21
CA LEU A 227 12.06 -2.93 18.93
C LEU A 227 11.82 -1.84 17.89
N ALA A 228 10.90 -2.06 16.95
CA ALA A 228 10.57 -1.08 15.92
C ALA A 228 9.60 -0.01 16.43
N GLY A 229 9.57 1.12 15.77
CA GLY A 229 8.73 2.26 16.12
C GLY A 229 7.22 1.99 15.97
N PHE A 230 6.43 3.02 16.20
CA PHE A 230 4.97 2.93 16.11
C PHE A 230 4.48 2.61 14.69
N THR A 231 3.25 2.12 14.58
CA THR A 231 2.59 1.94 13.28
C THR A 231 1.99 3.26 12.86
N ALA A 232 2.58 3.91 11.87
CA ALA A 232 2.11 5.20 11.38
C ALA A 232 0.66 5.14 10.85
N PRO A 233 -0.16 6.21 11.00
CA PRO A 233 -1.55 6.26 10.56
C PRO A 233 -1.74 5.85 9.09
N ALA A 234 -2.79 5.08 8.80
CA ALA A 234 -3.05 4.54 7.46
C ALA A 234 -3.23 5.64 6.39
N ARG A 235 -3.87 6.75 6.75
CA ARG A 235 -4.17 7.87 5.84
C ARG A 235 -2.97 8.49 5.13
N GLY A 236 -1.75 8.38 5.69
CA GLY A 236 -0.54 8.85 5.02
C GLY A 236 -0.02 7.91 3.94
N LEU A 237 -0.52 6.66 3.88
CA LEU A 237 0.01 5.61 3.01
C LEU A 237 -0.79 5.46 1.72
N THR A 238 -0.08 5.45 0.60
CA THR A 238 -0.63 5.19 -0.73
C THR A 238 0.22 4.16 -1.48
N LEU A 239 -0.41 3.12 -2.04
CA LEU A 239 0.21 2.26 -3.04
C LEU A 239 0.26 3.03 -4.36
N LEU A 240 1.46 3.42 -4.81
CA LEU A 240 1.63 4.19 -6.04
C LEU A 240 1.61 3.30 -7.28
N GLU A 241 2.30 2.15 -7.23
CA GLU A 241 2.54 1.33 -8.42
C GLU A 241 2.80 -0.13 -8.07
N VAL A 242 2.43 -1.02 -8.98
CA VAL A 242 2.84 -2.43 -9.02
C VAL A 242 3.49 -2.72 -10.37
N ARG A 243 4.74 -3.17 -10.38
CA ARG A 243 5.52 -3.47 -11.59
C ARG A 243 5.62 -4.98 -11.82
N TYR A 244 5.58 -5.37 -13.11
CA TYR A 244 5.56 -6.75 -13.58
C TYR A 244 6.75 -7.11 -14.47
#